data_6fd19e363601f0472e6abb600d6bc05a
#
_entry.id   6fd19e363601f0472e6abb600d6bc05a
#
_cell.length_a   1.000
_cell.length_b   1.000
_cell.length_c   1.000
_cell.angle_alpha   90.00
_cell.angle_beta   90.00
_cell.angle_gamma   90.00
#
_symmetry.space_group_name_H-M   'P 1'
#
loop_
_entity.id
_entity.type
_entity.pdbx_description
1 polymer ?
#
loop_
_entity_poly.entity_id
_entity_poly.type
_entity_poly.pdbx_seq_one_letter_code
_entity_poly.pdbx_strand_id
1 'polypeptide(L)'
;MKVFIVGGTGLLGSEAARIFIERGHKVSAVALPPTPVGAPIPKEMELRFCDINKKSDEEVEKMLKGCDAFIFASGIDERVECPAPVYQWYDKYNIKPVDRLLAIAKKVGVKKAVVCGSYFSMLHKPEFGYDKKLPKGLFEKNPYIRARVKQEETVEKYCDDNFSAAVLELPYIFKTQPGRKPVWTILIEQTASMDKLSFTMYPSGGTAMLTVRQVGEAIVGAAEKLGEEFKGFNAWPIAMYNKTWKEFLSVVYDARGMGKDRKIVSVPAWMMKLGMNGVIKEYKEKGIESGLDPKYLPYVMNLNLFIDNKYAKALGVQEDDIDAAIFDSIKVSVASYKGEVELVGMKGELTPEEEEKYKDVLK
;
A
#
# COMPACT_ATOMS: atom_id res chain seq x y z
N MET A 1 -22.04 -10.30 6.51
CA MET A 1 -20.89 -10.75 7.32
C MET A 1 -20.60 -9.76 8.42
N LYS A 2 -19.92 -10.20 9.47
CA LYS A 2 -19.24 -9.34 10.44
C LYS A 2 -17.75 -9.32 10.09
N VAL A 3 -17.20 -8.13 9.85
CA VAL A 3 -15.83 -7.94 9.37
C VAL A 3 -15.00 -7.20 10.40
N PHE A 4 -13.77 -7.62 10.63
CA PHE A 4 -12.80 -6.92 11.47
C PHE A 4 -11.66 -6.36 10.64
N ILE A 5 -11.38 -5.05 10.75
CA ILE A 5 -10.37 -4.35 9.95
C ILE A 5 -9.25 -3.81 10.84
N VAL A 6 -8.01 -4.18 10.57
CA VAL A 6 -6.82 -3.50 11.11
C VAL A 6 -6.43 -2.38 10.16
N GLY A 7 -6.36 -1.15 10.68
CA GLY A 7 -6.12 0.06 9.88
C GLY A 7 -7.40 0.78 9.43
N GLY A 8 -8.50 0.69 10.21
CA GLY A 8 -9.82 1.20 9.86
C GLY A 8 -9.94 2.70 9.59
N THR A 9 -9.02 3.55 10.05
CA THR A 9 -8.97 4.98 9.70
C THR A 9 -7.99 5.27 8.56
N GLY A 10 -7.25 4.25 8.10
CA GLY A 10 -6.32 4.37 6.98
C GLY A 10 -7.02 4.59 5.65
N LEU A 11 -6.27 5.04 4.64
CA LEU A 11 -6.78 5.33 3.30
C LEU A 11 -7.57 4.16 2.71
N LEU A 12 -7.03 2.95 2.79
CA LEU A 12 -7.65 1.73 2.22
C LEU A 12 -8.69 1.13 3.16
N GLY A 13 -8.38 1.07 4.46
CA GLY A 13 -9.26 0.45 5.45
C GLY A 13 -10.57 1.21 5.64
N SER A 14 -10.56 2.55 5.64
CA SER A 14 -11.78 3.34 5.76
C SER A 14 -12.68 3.23 4.52
N GLU A 15 -12.07 3.16 3.34
CA GLU A 15 -12.82 2.98 2.10
C GLU A 15 -13.44 1.58 2.01
N ALA A 16 -12.68 0.54 2.38
CA ALA A 16 -13.22 -0.81 2.48
C ALA A 16 -14.36 -0.88 3.51
N ALA A 17 -14.20 -0.24 4.69
CA ALA A 17 -15.26 -0.17 5.70
C ALA A 17 -16.53 0.48 5.17
N ARG A 18 -16.41 1.59 4.44
CA ARG A 18 -17.54 2.27 3.79
C ARG A 18 -18.30 1.34 2.85
N ILE A 19 -17.57 0.65 1.95
CA ILE A 19 -18.18 -0.25 0.96
C ILE A 19 -18.79 -1.49 1.64
N PHE A 20 -18.14 -2.08 2.66
CA PHE A 20 -18.74 -3.17 3.44
C PHE A 20 -20.07 -2.75 4.06
N ILE A 21 -20.14 -1.57 4.66
CA ILE A 21 -21.37 -1.04 5.31
C ILE A 21 -22.45 -0.78 4.25
N GLU A 22 -22.11 -0.17 3.13
CA GLU A 22 -23.05 0.05 2.00
C GLU A 22 -23.64 -1.26 1.45
N ARG A 23 -22.86 -2.37 1.52
CA ARG A 23 -23.34 -3.70 1.15
C ARG A 23 -24.04 -4.46 2.30
N GLY A 24 -24.34 -3.78 3.40
CA GLY A 24 -25.08 -4.34 4.53
C GLY A 24 -24.26 -5.21 5.49
N HIS A 25 -22.94 -5.13 5.45
CA HIS A 25 -22.08 -5.84 6.39
C HIS A 25 -21.85 -5.03 7.67
N LYS A 26 -21.59 -5.72 8.78
CA LYS A 26 -21.19 -5.10 10.05
C LYS A 26 -19.67 -4.98 10.10
N VAL A 27 -19.17 -3.81 10.45
CA VAL A 27 -17.72 -3.55 10.49
C VAL A 27 -17.28 -3.12 11.88
N SER A 28 -16.30 -3.82 12.41
CA SER A 28 -15.50 -3.38 13.56
C SER A 28 -14.06 -3.16 13.11
N ALA A 29 -13.38 -2.20 13.70
CA ALA A 29 -12.03 -1.85 13.27
C ALA A 29 -11.16 -1.34 14.41
N VAL A 30 -9.85 -1.49 14.24
CA VAL A 30 -8.84 -0.85 15.08
C VAL A 30 -7.94 0.06 14.24
N ALA A 31 -7.47 1.13 14.85
CA ALA A 31 -6.53 2.06 14.23
C ALA A 31 -5.68 2.78 15.29
N LEU A 32 -4.54 3.31 14.87
CA LEU A 32 -3.78 4.27 15.67
C LEU A 32 -4.41 5.67 15.55
N PRO A 33 -4.50 6.45 16.64
CA PRO A 33 -4.89 7.85 16.58
C PRO A 33 -3.75 8.71 15.97
N PRO A 34 -4.07 9.94 15.48
CA PRO A 34 -5.39 10.52 15.36
C PRO A 34 -6.12 10.07 14.08
N THR A 35 -7.44 10.22 14.06
CA THR A 35 -8.17 10.21 12.80
C THR A 35 -7.78 11.44 11.98
N PRO A 36 -7.48 11.33 10.68
CA PRO A 36 -7.22 12.48 9.84
C PRO A 36 -8.41 13.45 9.82
N VAL A 37 -8.14 14.75 9.91
CA VAL A 37 -9.19 15.78 9.97
C VAL A 37 -10.00 15.78 8.67
N GLY A 38 -11.31 15.69 8.79
CA GLY A 38 -12.22 15.64 7.64
C GLY A 38 -12.29 14.30 6.92
N ALA A 39 -11.59 13.27 7.42
CA ALA A 39 -11.67 11.93 6.82
C ALA A 39 -13.10 11.37 6.93
N PRO A 40 -13.67 10.83 5.85
CA PRO A 40 -15.03 10.30 5.83
C PRO A 40 -15.08 8.90 6.48
N ILE A 41 -14.90 8.86 7.80
CA ILE A 41 -14.99 7.61 8.56
C ILE A 41 -16.47 7.26 8.77
N PRO A 42 -16.94 6.05 8.36
CA PRO A 42 -18.31 5.63 8.55
C PRO A 42 -18.69 5.62 10.04
N LYS A 43 -19.82 6.23 10.38
CA LYS A 43 -20.32 6.30 11.76
C LYS A 43 -20.80 4.94 12.29
N GLU A 44 -21.21 4.07 11.40
CA GLU A 44 -21.67 2.70 11.66
C GLU A 44 -20.52 1.74 11.95
N MET A 45 -19.27 2.14 11.66
CA MET A 45 -18.10 1.35 11.99
C MET A 45 -17.80 1.39 13.49
N GLU A 46 -17.78 0.24 14.16
CA GLU A 46 -17.32 0.12 15.54
C GLU A 46 -15.79 0.31 15.60
N LEU A 47 -15.34 1.55 15.77
CA LEU A 47 -13.92 1.90 15.77
C LEU A 47 -13.34 1.92 17.19
N ARG A 48 -12.18 1.27 17.38
CA ARG A 48 -11.36 1.36 18.59
C ARG A 48 -9.98 1.91 18.26
N PHE A 49 -9.50 2.84 19.05
CA PHE A 49 -8.13 3.31 18.96
C PHE A 49 -7.22 2.48 19.86
N CYS A 50 -6.36 1.69 19.26
CA CYS A 50 -5.31 0.95 19.96
C CYS A 50 -4.18 0.57 19.02
N ASP A 51 -3.00 0.32 19.57
CA ASP A 51 -1.97 -0.44 18.90
C ASP A 51 -2.25 -1.93 19.09
N ILE A 52 -2.76 -2.59 18.06
CA ILE A 52 -3.11 -4.01 18.14
C ILE A 52 -1.90 -4.91 18.42
N ASN A 53 -0.69 -4.44 18.09
CA ASN A 53 0.55 -5.18 18.34
C ASN A 53 0.93 -5.19 19.84
N LYS A 54 0.39 -4.23 20.61
CA LYS A 54 0.60 -4.12 22.07
C LYS A 54 -0.50 -4.80 22.89
N LYS A 55 -1.60 -5.21 22.26
CA LYS A 55 -2.69 -5.94 22.88
C LYS A 55 -2.31 -7.39 23.15
N SER A 56 -2.79 -7.98 24.26
CA SER A 56 -2.60 -9.40 24.52
C SER A 56 -3.40 -10.27 23.52
N ASP A 57 -3.04 -11.54 23.40
CA ASP A 57 -3.73 -12.45 22.49
C ASP A 57 -5.21 -12.62 22.91
N GLU A 58 -5.50 -12.64 24.23
CA GLU A 58 -6.85 -12.73 24.76
C GLU A 58 -7.69 -11.49 24.44
N GLU A 59 -7.09 -10.29 24.42
CA GLU A 59 -7.79 -9.07 24.03
C GLU A 59 -8.12 -9.11 22.53
N VAL A 60 -7.17 -9.56 21.70
CA VAL A 60 -7.37 -9.70 20.25
C VAL A 60 -8.40 -10.79 19.93
N GLU A 61 -8.39 -11.92 20.64
CA GLU A 61 -9.40 -12.97 20.52
C GLU A 61 -10.81 -12.43 20.78
N LYS A 62 -10.97 -11.60 21.84
CA LYS A 62 -12.28 -10.96 22.14
C LYS A 62 -12.75 -10.03 21.02
N MET A 63 -11.82 -9.29 20.38
CA MET A 63 -12.14 -8.39 19.25
C MET A 63 -12.58 -9.17 18.01
N LEU A 64 -11.94 -10.31 17.73
CA LEU A 64 -12.19 -11.14 16.53
C LEU A 64 -13.33 -12.13 16.71
N LYS A 65 -13.75 -12.40 17.93
CA LYS A 65 -14.80 -13.41 18.23
C LYS A 65 -16.11 -13.10 17.51
N GLY A 66 -16.59 -14.07 16.73
CA GLY A 66 -17.83 -13.96 15.95
C GLY A 66 -17.71 -13.11 14.71
N CYS A 67 -16.49 -12.75 14.27
CA CYS A 67 -16.26 -12.18 12.94
C CYS A 67 -16.16 -13.30 11.91
N ASP A 68 -16.68 -13.04 10.71
CA ASP A 68 -16.63 -13.94 9.54
C ASP A 68 -15.35 -13.74 8.75
N ALA A 69 -14.87 -12.49 8.66
CA ALA A 69 -13.72 -12.09 7.87
C ALA A 69 -12.77 -11.15 8.64
N PHE A 70 -11.48 -11.32 8.39
CA PHE A 70 -10.39 -10.48 8.88
C PHE A 70 -9.72 -9.73 7.73
N ILE A 71 -9.55 -8.40 7.86
CA ILE A 71 -8.91 -7.55 6.87
C ILE A 71 -7.68 -6.90 7.48
N PHE A 72 -6.52 -7.07 6.85
CA PHE A 72 -5.29 -6.40 7.24
C PHE A 72 -4.95 -5.31 6.21
N ALA A 73 -5.31 -4.05 6.53
CA ALA A 73 -5.07 -2.86 5.72
C ALA A 73 -4.09 -1.89 6.43
N SER A 74 -3.05 -2.46 7.03
CA SER A 74 -2.03 -1.74 7.80
C SER A 74 -0.63 -2.13 7.32
N GLY A 75 0.39 -1.48 7.88
CA GLY A 75 1.79 -1.74 7.56
C GLY A 75 2.49 -0.52 6.99
N ILE A 76 3.74 -0.73 6.57
CA ILE A 76 4.60 0.29 5.96
C ILE A 76 5.00 -0.12 4.54
N ASP A 77 5.22 0.86 3.67
CA ASP A 77 5.63 0.62 2.28
C ASP A 77 7.11 0.97 2.05
N GLU A 78 7.55 0.83 0.80
CA GLU A 78 8.96 1.03 0.39
C GLU A 78 9.46 2.46 0.55
N ARG A 79 8.57 3.42 0.75
CA ARG A 79 8.87 4.86 0.87
C ARG A 79 9.13 5.30 2.30
N VAL A 80 8.85 4.45 3.28
CA VAL A 80 9.13 4.76 4.68
C VAL A 80 10.62 4.60 4.92
N GLU A 81 11.29 5.71 5.20
CA GLU A 81 12.71 5.72 5.57
C GLU A 81 12.88 5.22 7.02
N CYS A 82 13.66 4.18 7.18
CA CYS A 82 13.95 3.57 8.48
C CYS A 82 15.44 3.37 8.66
N PRO A 83 15.92 3.31 9.92
CA PRO A 83 17.29 2.89 10.23
C PRO A 83 17.61 1.53 9.63
N ALA A 84 18.85 1.39 9.15
CA ALA A 84 19.34 0.10 8.64
C ALA A 84 19.51 -0.94 9.77
N PRO A 85 19.20 -2.22 9.52
CA PRO A 85 18.68 -2.80 8.30
C PRO A 85 17.15 -2.62 8.19
N VAL A 86 16.67 -2.06 7.09
CA VAL A 86 15.23 -1.73 6.93
C VAL A 86 14.32 -2.96 6.94
N TYR A 87 14.81 -4.14 6.60
CA TYR A 87 14.02 -5.38 6.62
C TYR A 87 13.37 -5.67 7.98
N GLN A 88 14.04 -5.33 9.09
CA GLN A 88 13.49 -5.53 10.44
C GLN A 88 12.19 -4.75 10.69
N TRP A 89 12.02 -3.60 10.01
CA TRP A 89 10.83 -2.76 10.11
C TRP A 89 9.66 -3.36 9.31
N TYR A 90 9.95 -3.92 8.13
CA TYR A 90 8.94 -4.69 7.37
C TYR A 90 8.54 -5.97 8.12
N ASP A 91 9.47 -6.66 8.73
CA ASP A 91 9.18 -7.82 9.59
C ASP A 91 8.26 -7.42 10.76
N LYS A 92 8.60 -6.30 11.44
CA LYS A 92 7.85 -5.77 12.59
C LYS A 92 6.43 -5.35 12.23
N TYR A 93 6.21 -4.70 11.08
CA TYR A 93 4.92 -4.08 10.76
C TYR A 93 4.11 -4.80 9.68
N ASN A 94 4.74 -5.60 8.83
CA ASN A 94 4.05 -6.25 7.71
C ASN A 94 3.98 -7.78 7.84
N ILE A 95 4.94 -8.42 8.52
CA ILE A 95 5.01 -9.89 8.57
C ILE A 95 4.52 -10.41 9.92
N LYS A 96 5.20 -10.06 11.02
CA LYS A 96 4.84 -10.53 12.37
C LYS A 96 3.41 -10.24 12.79
N PRO A 97 2.84 -9.03 12.53
CA PRO A 97 1.44 -8.78 12.84
C PRO A 97 0.50 -9.68 12.04
N VAL A 98 0.78 -9.92 10.75
CA VAL A 98 -0.02 -10.81 9.91
C VAL A 98 0.04 -12.24 10.44
N ASP A 99 1.24 -12.75 10.75
CA ASP A 99 1.43 -14.09 11.31
C ASP A 99 0.63 -14.28 12.61
N ARG A 100 0.81 -13.38 13.57
CA ARG A 100 0.12 -13.41 14.87
C ARG A 100 -1.39 -13.31 14.73
N LEU A 101 -1.87 -12.32 13.98
CA LEU A 101 -3.29 -12.03 13.88
C LEU A 101 -4.06 -13.07 13.10
N LEU A 102 -3.45 -13.69 12.06
CA LEU A 102 -4.06 -14.81 11.34
C LEU A 102 -4.15 -16.06 12.22
N ALA A 103 -3.12 -16.35 13.04
CA ALA A 103 -3.18 -17.43 14.01
C ALA A 103 -4.37 -17.28 14.97
N ILE A 104 -4.54 -16.06 15.52
CA ILE A 104 -5.63 -15.75 16.44
C ILE A 104 -6.99 -15.80 15.71
N ALA A 105 -7.10 -15.17 14.53
CA ALA A 105 -8.33 -15.17 13.74
C ALA A 105 -8.82 -16.61 13.45
N LYS A 106 -7.92 -17.47 12.99
CA LYS A 106 -8.24 -18.88 12.73
C LYS A 106 -8.65 -19.62 14.01
N LYS A 107 -7.94 -19.40 15.13
CA LYS A 107 -8.24 -20.01 16.44
C LYS A 107 -9.66 -19.67 16.93
N VAL A 108 -10.13 -18.43 16.73
CA VAL A 108 -11.46 -18.01 17.16
C VAL A 108 -12.58 -18.25 16.15
N GLY A 109 -12.27 -18.93 15.04
CA GLY A 109 -13.25 -19.39 14.06
C GLY A 109 -13.53 -18.43 12.91
N VAL A 110 -12.71 -17.38 12.69
CA VAL A 110 -12.73 -16.60 11.45
C VAL A 110 -12.37 -17.52 10.29
N LYS A 111 -13.06 -17.39 9.16
CA LYS A 111 -12.89 -18.30 8.02
C LYS A 111 -12.23 -17.66 6.80
N LYS A 112 -12.19 -16.35 6.74
CA LYS A 112 -11.74 -15.60 5.58
C LYS A 112 -10.77 -14.50 5.99
N ALA A 113 -9.68 -14.30 5.24
CA ALA A 113 -8.78 -13.17 5.47
C ALA A 113 -8.39 -12.50 4.16
N VAL A 114 -8.30 -11.15 4.17
CA VAL A 114 -7.76 -10.36 3.06
C VAL A 114 -6.63 -9.49 3.59
N VAL A 115 -5.46 -9.59 2.98
CA VAL A 115 -4.26 -8.85 3.35
C VAL A 115 -3.86 -7.92 2.21
N CYS A 116 -3.67 -6.65 2.51
CA CYS A 116 -3.12 -5.68 1.55
C CYS A 116 -1.62 -5.92 1.38
N GLY A 117 -1.25 -6.50 0.25
CA GLY A 117 0.13 -6.76 -0.17
C GLY A 117 0.65 -5.70 -1.14
N SER A 118 1.64 -6.08 -1.95
CA SER A 118 2.22 -5.21 -2.96
C SER A 118 2.59 -5.99 -4.22
N TYR A 119 2.32 -5.42 -5.38
CA TYR A 119 2.66 -6.02 -6.68
C TYR A 119 4.17 -6.16 -6.92
N PHE A 120 5.01 -5.56 -6.07
CA PHE A 120 6.46 -5.78 -6.13
C PHE A 120 6.87 -7.23 -5.85
N SER A 121 6.02 -8.04 -5.19
CA SER A 121 6.24 -9.48 -5.04
C SER A 121 6.28 -10.21 -6.39
N MET A 122 5.56 -9.71 -7.41
CA MET A 122 5.57 -10.25 -8.78
C MET A 122 6.96 -10.27 -9.42
N LEU A 123 7.86 -9.38 -8.99
CA LEU A 123 9.23 -9.32 -9.52
C LEU A 123 10.06 -10.57 -9.20
N HIS A 124 9.64 -11.35 -8.22
CA HIS A 124 10.26 -12.62 -7.83
C HIS A 124 9.52 -13.85 -8.37
N LYS A 125 8.32 -13.68 -8.91
CA LYS A 125 7.47 -14.78 -9.39
C LYS A 125 7.80 -15.11 -10.85
N PRO A 126 8.22 -16.37 -11.17
CA PRO A 126 8.65 -16.76 -12.53
C PRO A 126 7.56 -16.62 -13.59
N GLU A 127 6.28 -16.79 -13.21
CA GLU A 127 5.14 -16.70 -14.12
C GLU A 127 4.95 -15.33 -14.76
N PHE A 128 5.49 -14.25 -14.14
CA PHE A 128 5.46 -12.90 -14.71
C PHE A 128 6.68 -12.61 -15.63
N GLY A 129 7.72 -13.46 -15.60
CA GLY A 129 8.88 -13.35 -16.46
C GLY A 129 9.75 -12.11 -16.27
N TYR A 130 9.62 -11.42 -15.13
CA TYR A 130 10.46 -10.25 -14.81
C TYR A 130 11.87 -10.65 -14.40
N ASP A 131 12.05 -11.83 -13.81
CA ASP A 131 13.33 -12.41 -13.41
C ASP A 131 14.37 -12.45 -14.54
N LYS A 132 13.89 -12.68 -15.79
CA LYS A 132 14.72 -12.70 -17.01
C LYS A 132 15.14 -11.32 -17.50
N LYS A 133 14.44 -10.27 -17.08
CA LYS A 133 14.64 -8.88 -17.53
C LYS A 133 15.41 -8.03 -16.51
N LEU A 134 15.52 -8.53 -15.29
CA LEU A 134 16.11 -7.81 -14.17
C LEU A 134 17.52 -8.30 -13.87
N PRO A 135 18.40 -7.46 -13.31
CA PRO A 135 19.73 -7.88 -12.90
C PRO A 135 19.67 -9.00 -11.85
N LYS A 136 20.61 -9.94 -11.93
CA LYS A 136 20.78 -10.98 -10.90
C LYS A 136 20.98 -10.35 -9.53
N GLY A 137 20.43 -10.98 -8.48
CA GLY A 137 20.52 -10.51 -7.10
C GLY A 137 19.55 -9.39 -6.75
N LEU A 138 18.62 -9.04 -7.64
CA LEU A 138 17.61 -8.01 -7.33
C LEU A 138 16.79 -8.37 -6.11
N PHE A 139 16.30 -9.60 -6.03
CA PHE A 139 15.48 -10.07 -4.90
C PHE A 139 16.22 -9.96 -3.57
N GLU A 140 17.47 -10.46 -3.52
CA GLU A 140 18.29 -10.48 -2.30
C GLU A 140 18.65 -9.07 -1.83
N LYS A 141 18.74 -8.12 -2.75
CA LYS A 141 19.13 -6.72 -2.48
C LYS A 141 17.97 -5.77 -2.22
N ASN A 142 16.73 -6.25 -2.35
CA ASN A 142 15.56 -5.41 -2.13
C ASN A 142 14.75 -5.91 -0.93
N PRO A 143 14.99 -5.36 0.27
CA PRO A 143 14.33 -5.78 1.51
C PRO A 143 12.80 -5.74 1.42
N TYR A 144 12.24 -4.76 0.72
CA TYR A 144 10.80 -4.63 0.55
C TYR A 144 10.20 -5.78 -0.28
N ILE A 145 10.84 -6.13 -1.41
CA ILE A 145 10.36 -7.24 -2.25
C ILE A 145 10.38 -8.55 -1.45
N ARG A 146 11.49 -8.83 -0.74
CA ARG A 146 11.60 -10.00 0.13
C ARG A 146 10.51 -10.03 1.21
N ALA A 147 10.25 -8.88 1.82
CA ALA A 147 9.24 -8.78 2.88
C ALA A 147 7.83 -9.04 2.35
N ARG A 148 7.51 -8.57 1.12
CA ARG A 148 6.20 -8.81 0.51
C ARG A 148 6.00 -10.26 0.09
N VAL A 149 7.03 -10.90 -0.47
CA VAL A 149 7.02 -12.35 -0.72
C VAL A 149 6.85 -13.11 0.60
N LYS A 150 7.60 -12.74 1.65
CA LYS A 150 7.48 -13.39 2.96
C LYS A 150 6.10 -13.19 3.59
N GLN A 151 5.46 -12.05 3.38
CA GLN A 151 4.08 -11.81 3.82
C GLN A 151 3.10 -12.77 3.13
N GLU A 152 3.25 -13.04 1.83
CA GLU A 152 2.43 -14.01 1.10
C GLU A 152 2.61 -15.44 1.64
N GLU A 153 3.86 -15.90 1.80
CA GLU A 153 4.18 -17.20 2.41
C GLU A 153 3.58 -17.34 3.82
N THR A 154 3.58 -16.24 4.58
CA THR A 154 3.01 -16.21 5.94
C THR A 154 1.49 -16.38 5.90
N VAL A 155 0.81 -15.76 4.94
CA VAL A 155 -0.65 -15.93 4.76
C VAL A 155 -0.98 -17.35 4.31
N GLU A 156 -0.24 -17.87 3.33
CA GLU A 156 -0.43 -19.23 2.76
C GLU A 156 -0.37 -20.31 3.85
N LYS A 157 0.54 -20.20 4.79
CA LYS A 157 0.74 -21.12 5.92
C LYS A 157 -0.55 -21.39 6.73
N TYR A 158 -1.49 -20.43 6.77
CA TYR A 158 -2.73 -20.57 7.53
C TYR A 158 -3.90 -21.13 6.73
N CYS A 159 -3.78 -21.19 5.40
CA CYS A 159 -4.85 -21.62 4.52
C CYS A 159 -5.02 -23.15 4.54
N ASP A 160 -6.27 -23.58 4.61
CA ASP A 160 -6.69 -24.99 4.53
C ASP A 160 -8.15 -25.06 4.07
N ASP A 161 -8.79 -26.22 4.19
CA ASP A 161 -10.19 -26.44 3.79
C ASP A 161 -11.20 -25.56 4.54
N ASN A 162 -10.84 -25.07 5.73
CA ASN A 162 -11.70 -24.30 6.63
C ASN A 162 -11.34 -22.81 6.72
N PHE A 163 -10.17 -22.41 6.18
CA PHE A 163 -9.69 -21.05 6.19
C PHE A 163 -9.11 -20.64 4.84
N SER A 164 -9.75 -19.69 4.18
CA SER A 164 -9.30 -19.17 2.90
C SER A 164 -8.80 -17.75 3.05
N ALA A 165 -7.68 -17.42 2.38
CA ALA A 165 -7.14 -16.06 2.42
C ALA A 165 -6.66 -15.57 1.05
N ALA A 166 -6.69 -14.24 0.90
CA ALA A 166 -6.13 -13.57 -0.26
C ALA A 166 -5.12 -12.50 0.15
N VAL A 167 -4.01 -12.44 -0.56
CA VAL A 167 -3.13 -11.27 -0.59
C VAL A 167 -3.44 -10.49 -1.86
N LEU A 168 -3.88 -9.24 -1.72
CA LEU A 168 -4.07 -8.34 -2.85
C LEU A 168 -2.74 -7.66 -3.15
N GLU A 169 -2.11 -8.00 -4.25
CA GLU A 169 -0.85 -7.41 -4.71
C GLU A 169 -1.14 -6.05 -5.35
N LEU A 170 -1.21 -5.03 -4.51
CA LEU A 170 -1.65 -3.69 -4.88
C LEU A 170 -0.54 -2.90 -5.58
N PRO A 171 -0.84 -2.26 -6.72
CA PRO A 171 0.07 -1.42 -7.47
C PRO A 171 0.05 0.04 -6.97
N TYR A 172 0.26 1.01 -7.83
CA TYR A 172 0.15 2.42 -7.53
C TYR A 172 -1.32 2.81 -7.32
N ILE A 173 -1.61 3.48 -6.20
CA ILE A 173 -2.96 3.82 -5.76
C ILE A 173 -3.12 5.33 -5.73
N PHE A 174 -4.21 5.82 -6.32
CA PHE A 174 -4.52 7.25 -6.43
C PHE A 174 -5.88 7.57 -5.83
N LYS A 175 -6.06 8.75 -5.40
CA LYS A 175 -7.07 9.44 -4.61
C LYS A 175 -6.51 9.77 -3.23
N THR A 176 -7.05 10.81 -2.62
CA THR A 176 -6.63 11.26 -1.29
C THR A 176 -7.74 11.07 -0.27
N GLN A 177 -7.36 10.98 1.00
CA GLN A 177 -8.26 11.09 2.13
C GLN A 177 -8.01 12.46 2.79
N PRO A 178 -9.04 13.28 3.04
CA PRO A 178 -8.87 14.53 3.77
C PRO A 178 -8.07 14.36 5.05
N GLY A 179 -7.17 15.31 5.35
CA GLY A 179 -6.33 15.29 6.53
C GLY A 179 -5.17 14.28 6.51
N ARG A 180 -5.02 13.45 5.47
CA ARG A 180 -3.92 12.47 5.33
C ARG A 180 -2.87 12.93 4.33
N LYS A 181 -1.58 12.81 4.72
CA LYS A 181 -0.45 13.11 3.82
C LYS A 181 -0.43 12.11 2.66
N PRO A 182 -0.54 12.57 1.39
CA PRO A 182 -0.43 11.70 0.25
C PRO A 182 0.97 11.14 0.12
N VAL A 183 1.08 9.87 -0.25
CA VAL A 183 2.37 9.22 -0.54
C VAL A 183 3.08 9.84 -1.76
N TRP A 184 2.34 10.48 -2.63
CA TRP A 184 2.84 11.10 -3.87
C TRP A 184 3.59 12.43 -3.64
N THR A 185 3.65 12.94 -2.41
CA THR A 185 4.52 14.08 -2.05
C THR A 185 5.98 13.79 -2.40
N ILE A 186 6.44 12.54 -2.26
CA ILE A 186 7.79 12.11 -2.65
C ILE A 186 8.06 12.31 -4.15
N LEU A 187 7.06 12.13 -5.02
CA LEU A 187 7.22 12.38 -6.46
C LEU A 187 7.47 13.86 -6.73
N ILE A 188 6.79 14.75 -6.01
CA ILE A 188 6.99 16.19 -6.13
C ILE A 188 8.41 16.55 -5.68
N GLU A 189 8.86 16.02 -4.55
CA GLU A 189 10.23 16.21 -4.04
C GLU A 189 11.30 15.77 -5.06
N GLN A 190 11.13 14.57 -5.63
CA GLN A 190 12.06 14.00 -6.61
C GLN A 190 12.11 14.78 -7.93
N THR A 191 11.00 15.39 -8.36
CA THR A 191 10.91 16.08 -9.64
C THR A 191 11.11 17.59 -9.54
N ALA A 192 11.06 18.17 -8.35
CA ALA A 192 11.14 19.63 -8.15
C ALA A 192 12.42 20.28 -8.71
N SER A 193 13.56 19.59 -8.63
CA SER A 193 14.82 20.09 -9.18
C SER A 193 14.79 20.27 -10.71
N MET A 194 13.93 19.54 -11.41
CA MET A 194 13.75 19.61 -12.85
C MET A 194 12.73 20.66 -13.30
N ASP A 195 12.03 21.31 -12.37
CA ASP A 195 10.98 22.28 -12.72
C ASP A 195 11.51 23.50 -13.47
N LYS A 196 12.76 23.86 -13.25
CA LYS A 196 13.46 24.97 -13.94
C LYS A 196 13.86 24.61 -15.38
N LEU A 197 13.81 23.32 -15.75
CA LEU A 197 14.13 22.86 -17.10
C LEU A 197 12.87 22.87 -17.96
N SER A 198 13.03 22.97 -19.28
CA SER A 198 11.92 22.84 -20.24
C SER A 198 11.48 21.38 -20.47
N PHE A 199 12.14 20.43 -19.85
CA PHE A 199 11.86 18.99 -19.96
C PHE A 199 12.08 18.28 -18.63
N THR A 200 11.57 17.07 -18.53
CA THR A 200 11.79 16.16 -17.38
C THR A 200 12.45 14.88 -17.86
N MET A 201 13.50 14.45 -17.18
CA MET A 201 14.12 13.14 -17.40
C MET A 201 13.46 12.11 -16.48
N TYR A 202 13.01 10.99 -17.05
CA TYR A 202 12.34 9.94 -16.27
C TYR A 202 12.53 8.56 -16.94
N PRO A 203 12.34 7.45 -16.22
CA PRO A 203 12.40 6.09 -16.80
C PRO A 203 11.45 5.90 -18.00
N SER A 204 11.74 4.91 -18.84
CA SER A 204 10.92 4.60 -20.02
C SER A 204 9.77 3.63 -19.78
N GLY A 205 9.73 3.00 -18.60
CA GLY A 205 8.72 1.98 -18.28
C GLY A 205 7.34 2.54 -17.97
N GLY A 206 6.60 1.78 -17.18
CA GLY A 206 5.26 2.14 -16.74
C GLY A 206 4.81 1.25 -15.60
N THR A 207 3.61 1.51 -15.09
CA THR A 207 3.07 0.82 -13.93
C THR A 207 1.57 0.61 -14.03
N ALA A 208 1.10 -0.41 -13.33
CA ALA A 208 -0.31 -0.64 -13.07
C ALA A 208 -0.84 0.32 -12.01
N MET A 209 -2.14 0.64 -12.06
CA MET A 209 -2.76 1.65 -11.21
C MET A 209 -4.18 1.28 -10.81
N LEU A 210 -4.59 1.78 -9.64
CA LEU A 210 -5.95 1.72 -9.08
C LEU A 210 -6.32 3.04 -8.42
N THR A 211 -7.62 3.30 -8.30
CA THR A 211 -8.13 4.29 -7.36
C THR A 211 -8.33 3.67 -5.97
N VAL A 212 -8.40 4.50 -4.93
CA VAL A 212 -8.71 4.06 -3.56
C VAL A 212 -10.04 3.33 -3.50
N ARG A 213 -11.07 3.80 -4.24
CA ARG A 213 -12.38 3.15 -4.34
C ARG A 213 -12.24 1.72 -4.88
N GLN A 214 -11.48 1.55 -5.95
CA GLN A 214 -11.25 0.25 -6.57
C GLN A 214 -10.51 -0.73 -5.65
N VAL A 215 -9.58 -0.23 -4.82
CA VAL A 215 -8.95 -1.08 -3.77
C VAL A 215 -9.98 -1.50 -2.73
N GLY A 216 -10.83 -0.59 -2.28
CA GLY A 216 -11.94 -0.92 -1.37
C GLY A 216 -12.87 -1.98 -1.94
N GLU A 217 -13.28 -1.83 -3.21
CA GLU A 217 -14.11 -2.81 -3.93
C GLU A 217 -13.40 -4.19 -4.04
N ALA A 218 -12.10 -4.21 -4.32
CA ALA A 218 -11.32 -5.44 -4.38
C ALA A 218 -11.24 -6.15 -3.02
N ILE A 219 -11.03 -5.41 -1.93
CA ILE A 219 -11.02 -5.96 -0.56
C ILE A 219 -12.37 -6.58 -0.23
N VAL A 220 -13.47 -5.87 -0.51
CA VAL A 220 -14.83 -6.33 -0.22
C VAL A 220 -15.17 -7.54 -1.09
N GLY A 221 -14.93 -7.47 -2.40
CA GLY A 221 -15.18 -8.57 -3.31
C GLY A 221 -14.38 -9.83 -2.97
N ALA A 222 -13.10 -9.68 -2.54
CA ALA A 222 -12.30 -10.80 -2.06
C ALA A 222 -12.93 -11.43 -0.80
N ALA A 223 -13.29 -10.63 0.21
CA ALA A 223 -13.88 -11.14 1.44
C ALA A 223 -15.24 -11.84 1.19
N GLU A 224 -16.05 -11.35 0.26
CA GLU A 224 -17.33 -11.97 -0.11
C GLU A 224 -17.13 -13.32 -0.80
N LYS A 225 -16.15 -13.44 -1.69
CA LYS A 225 -15.96 -14.60 -2.57
C LYS A 225 -15.05 -15.70 -2.00
N LEU A 226 -14.17 -15.36 -1.04
CA LEU A 226 -13.31 -16.33 -0.37
C LEU A 226 -14.16 -17.40 0.36
N GLY A 227 -13.69 -18.65 0.28
CA GLY A 227 -14.35 -19.82 0.86
C GLY A 227 -15.50 -20.36 0.03
N GLU A 228 -16.01 -19.60 -0.93
CA GLU A 228 -17.08 -19.98 -1.87
C GLU A 228 -16.54 -20.18 -3.28
N GLU A 229 -16.26 -19.07 -3.99
CA GLU A 229 -15.69 -19.10 -5.34
C GLU A 229 -14.18 -19.36 -5.31
N PHE A 230 -13.47 -18.83 -4.32
CA PHE A 230 -12.02 -18.95 -4.16
C PHE A 230 -11.68 -19.61 -2.83
N LYS A 231 -11.01 -20.76 -2.87
CA LYS A 231 -10.63 -21.54 -1.68
C LYS A 231 -9.13 -21.52 -1.46
N GLY A 232 -8.72 -21.75 -0.22
CA GLY A 232 -7.32 -21.84 0.16
C GLY A 232 -6.59 -20.50 0.03
N PHE A 233 -5.33 -20.55 -0.36
CA PHE A 233 -4.49 -19.36 -0.56
C PHE A 233 -4.63 -18.79 -1.98
N ASN A 234 -4.73 -17.48 -2.04
CA ASN A 234 -4.77 -16.72 -3.29
C ASN A 234 -3.85 -15.51 -3.18
N ALA A 235 -3.01 -15.26 -4.17
CA ALA A 235 -2.24 -14.02 -4.33
C ALA A 235 -2.62 -13.42 -5.68
N TRP A 236 -3.27 -12.24 -5.64
CA TRP A 236 -3.83 -11.63 -6.84
C TRP A 236 -3.21 -10.27 -7.13
N PRO A 237 -2.52 -10.12 -8.27
CA PRO A 237 -2.17 -8.80 -8.77
C PRO A 237 -3.43 -8.07 -9.23
N ILE A 238 -3.75 -6.97 -8.57
CA ILE A 238 -4.98 -6.22 -8.78
C ILE A 238 -4.67 -4.93 -9.51
N ALA A 239 -5.24 -4.72 -10.69
CA ALA A 239 -5.18 -3.45 -11.41
C ALA A 239 -6.41 -3.24 -12.28
N MET A 240 -6.73 -1.97 -12.57
CA MET A 240 -7.72 -1.60 -13.58
C MET A 240 -7.07 -0.85 -14.74
N TYR A 241 -5.99 -0.12 -14.48
CA TYR A 241 -5.32 0.72 -15.47
C TYR A 241 -3.82 0.44 -15.51
N ASN A 242 -3.26 0.64 -16.70
CA ASN A 242 -1.82 0.60 -16.94
C ASN A 242 -1.43 1.91 -17.66
N LYS A 243 -0.42 2.61 -17.15
CA LYS A 243 0.12 3.80 -17.79
C LYS A 243 1.63 3.73 -17.89
N THR A 244 2.18 4.16 -19.02
CA THR A 244 3.58 4.50 -19.13
C THR A 244 3.91 5.69 -18.22
N TRP A 245 5.16 5.83 -17.81
CA TRP A 245 5.58 7.00 -17.05
C TRP A 245 5.31 8.31 -17.78
N LYS A 246 5.38 8.31 -19.10
CA LYS A 246 5.08 9.49 -19.91
C LYS A 246 3.60 9.91 -19.79
N GLU A 247 2.68 8.96 -19.91
CA GLU A 247 1.24 9.22 -19.74
C GLU A 247 0.92 9.65 -18.31
N PHE A 248 1.49 9.00 -17.31
CA PHE A 248 1.34 9.36 -15.91
C PHE A 248 1.84 10.79 -15.63
N LEU A 249 3.06 11.11 -16.03
CA LEU A 249 3.66 12.42 -15.80
C LEU A 249 2.94 13.54 -16.55
N SER A 250 2.30 13.26 -17.69
CA SER A 250 1.45 14.24 -18.37
C SER A 250 0.32 14.72 -17.46
N VAL A 251 -0.37 13.80 -16.76
CA VAL A 251 -1.41 14.15 -15.77
C VAL A 251 -0.80 14.86 -14.54
N VAL A 252 0.37 14.40 -14.08
CA VAL A 252 1.09 15.03 -12.95
C VAL A 252 1.42 16.49 -13.24
N TYR A 253 1.98 16.79 -14.41
CA TYR A 253 2.36 18.16 -14.77
C TYR A 253 1.16 19.06 -15.05
N ASP A 254 0.07 18.50 -15.57
CA ASP A 254 -1.20 19.22 -15.69
C ASP A 254 -1.73 19.64 -14.30
N ALA A 255 -1.75 18.71 -13.35
CA ALA A 255 -2.17 18.97 -11.97
C ALA A 255 -1.28 20.01 -11.26
N ARG A 256 -0.01 20.09 -11.64
CA ARG A 256 0.95 21.08 -11.13
C ARG A 256 0.84 22.46 -11.82
N GLY A 257 -0.01 22.60 -12.85
CA GLY A 257 -0.15 23.82 -13.66
C GLY A 257 0.99 24.07 -14.64
N MET A 258 1.78 23.03 -14.96
CA MET A 258 2.92 23.10 -15.87
C MET A 258 2.60 22.66 -17.31
N GLY A 259 1.35 22.25 -17.56
CA GLY A 259 0.82 21.81 -18.85
C GLY A 259 1.06 20.34 -19.16
N LYS A 260 0.11 19.73 -19.85
CA LYS A 260 0.15 18.31 -20.27
C LYS A 260 1.25 17.98 -21.24
N ASP A 261 1.67 18.98 -22.04
CA ASP A 261 2.62 18.81 -23.15
C ASP A 261 4.08 18.95 -22.73
N ARG A 262 4.36 19.03 -21.41
CA ARG A 262 5.73 19.08 -20.91
C ARG A 262 6.53 17.91 -21.46
N LYS A 263 7.66 18.21 -22.07
CA LYS A 263 8.53 17.20 -22.70
C LYS A 263 9.09 16.23 -21.65
N ILE A 264 8.80 14.94 -21.80
CA ILE A 264 9.38 13.86 -20.99
C ILE A 264 10.44 13.16 -21.85
N VAL A 265 11.68 13.14 -21.36
CA VAL A 265 12.82 12.49 -22.00
C VAL A 265 13.08 11.18 -21.27
N SER A 266 12.94 10.07 -21.98
CA SER A 266 13.21 8.73 -21.41
C SER A 266 14.71 8.52 -21.20
N VAL A 267 15.06 8.06 -19.99
CA VAL A 267 16.45 7.81 -19.58
C VAL A 267 16.65 6.32 -19.36
N PRO A 268 17.65 5.68 -20.00
CA PRO A 268 17.93 4.26 -19.78
C PRO A 268 18.45 3.99 -18.37
N ALA A 269 18.17 2.77 -17.85
CA ALA A 269 18.46 2.37 -16.48
C ALA A 269 19.94 2.59 -16.07
N TRP A 270 20.90 2.31 -16.97
CA TRP A 270 22.32 2.46 -16.67
C TRP A 270 22.73 3.92 -16.41
N MET A 271 22.12 4.86 -17.13
CA MET A 271 22.37 6.29 -16.96
C MET A 271 21.76 6.79 -15.65
N MET A 272 20.52 6.37 -15.33
CA MET A 272 19.88 6.70 -14.07
C MET A 272 20.66 6.15 -12.86
N LYS A 273 21.19 4.93 -12.99
CA LYS A 273 22.01 4.30 -11.95
C LYS A 273 23.22 5.16 -11.56
N LEU A 274 23.83 5.86 -12.52
CA LEU A 274 24.93 6.79 -12.21
C LEU A 274 24.47 7.94 -11.32
N GLY A 275 23.27 8.46 -11.55
CA GLY A 275 22.65 9.50 -10.70
C GLY A 275 22.32 9.04 -9.27
N MET A 276 22.11 7.72 -9.06
CA MET A 276 21.78 7.19 -7.73
C MET A 276 22.94 7.17 -6.74
N ASN A 277 24.19 7.37 -7.19
CA ASN A 277 25.34 7.34 -6.28
C ASN A 277 25.27 8.40 -5.18
N GLY A 278 24.69 9.58 -5.46
CA GLY A 278 24.47 10.63 -4.47
C GLY A 278 23.47 10.19 -3.39
N VAL A 279 22.35 9.62 -3.80
CA VAL A 279 21.32 9.08 -2.90
C VAL A 279 21.86 7.97 -2.01
N ILE A 280 22.64 7.05 -2.58
CA ILE A 280 23.27 5.95 -1.85
C ILE A 280 24.22 6.49 -0.76
N LYS A 281 25.01 7.50 -1.11
CA LYS A 281 25.93 8.14 -0.17
C LYS A 281 25.18 8.82 0.96
N GLU A 282 24.15 9.59 0.65
CA GLU A 282 23.29 10.27 1.62
C GLU A 282 22.63 9.29 2.59
N TYR A 283 22.05 8.20 2.08
CA TYR A 283 21.42 7.16 2.91
C TYR A 283 22.44 6.53 3.87
N LYS A 284 23.64 6.23 3.38
CA LYS A 284 24.72 5.70 4.20
C LYS A 284 25.14 6.68 5.32
N GLU A 285 25.26 7.97 5.01
CA GLU A 285 25.62 9.01 5.96
C GLU A 285 24.52 9.19 7.03
N LYS A 286 23.25 9.06 6.67
CA LYS A 286 22.10 9.11 7.59
C LYS A 286 21.87 7.79 8.37
N GLY A 287 22.58 6.70 8.04
CA GLY A 287 22.35 5.39 8.66
C GLY A 287 20.98 4.78 8.33
N ILE A 288 20.37 5.19 7.22
CA ILE A 288 19.10 4.67 6.73
C ILE A 288 19.30 3.74 5.53
N GLU A 289 18.32 2.88 5.28
CA GLU A 289 18.28 1.97 4.14
C GLU A 289 16.94 2.13 3.41
N SER A 290 16.99 2.08 2.08
CA SER A 290 15.78 2.08 1.26
C SER A 290 15.20 0.67 1.14
N GLY A 291 13.89 0.56 1.13
CA GLY A 291 13.20 -0.71 0.87
C GLY A 291 13.46 -1.26 -0.53
N LEU A 292 13.65 -0.37 -1.50
CA LEU A 292 14.10 -0.69 -2.87
C LEU A 292 15.50 -0.13 -3.06
N ASP A 293 16.49 -1.01 -3.28
CA ASP A 293 17.88 -0.60 -3.44
C ASP A 293 18.02 0.38 -4.63
N PRO A 294 18.52 1.61 -4.39
CA PRO A 294 18.68 2.62 -5.43
C PRO A 294 19.50 2.17 -6.64
N LYS A 295 20.35 1.16 -6.49
CA LYS A 295 21.12 0.58 -7.61
C LYS A 295 20.26 -0.22 -8.58
N TYR A 296 19.18 -0.82 -8.07
CA TYR A 296 18.28 -1.70 -8.83
C TYR A 296 17.00 -0.99 -9.27
N LEU A 297 16.56 0.01 -8.53
CA LEU A 297 15.34 0.77 -8.79
C LEU A 297 15.26 1.29 -10.26
N PRO A 298 16.33 1.84 -10.88
CA PRO A 298 16.28 2.26 -12.27
C PRO A 298 15.93 1.15 -13.26
N TYR A 299 16.34 -0.09 -12.99
CA TYR A 299 16.01 -1.23 -13.86
C TYR A 299 14.53 -1.61 -13.71
N VAL A 300 14.00 -1.61 -12.50
CA VAL A 300 12.58 -1.85 -12.24
C VAL A 300 11.72 -0.78 -12.90
N MET A 301 12.07 0.49 -12.76
CA MET A 301 11.31 1.61 -13.34
C MET A 301 11.38 1.69 -14.88
N ASN A 302 12.34 1.02 -15.51
CA ASN A 302 12.39 0.90 -16.97
C ASN A 302 11.58 -0.29 -17.52
N LEU A 303 10.92 -1.07 -16.67
CA LEU A 303 9.96 -2.10 -17.07
C LEU A 303 8.54 -1.54 -17.12
N ASN A 304 7.73 -2.11 -17.98
CA ASN A 304 6.27 -1.99 -17.90
C ASN A 304 5.74 -3.02 -16.91
N LEU A 305 5.57 -2.59 -15.66
CA LEU A 305 4.95 -3.42 -14.61
C LEU A 305 3.42 -3.36 -14.77
N PHE A 306 2.96 -3.87 -15.91
CA PHE A 306 1.55 -3.88 -16.28
C PHE A 306 0.86 -5.15 -15.79
N ILE A 307 -0.38 -5.00 -15.37
CA ILE A 307 -1.21 -6.06 -14.79
C ILE A 307 -2.51 -6.14 -15.60
N ASP A 308 -2.92 -7.35 -15.96
CA ASP A 308 -4.23 -7.61 -16.54
C ASP A 308 -5.33 -7.39 -15.48
N ASN A 309 -6.46 -6.81 -15.88
CA ASN A 309 -7.54 -6.47 -14.95
C ASN A 309 -8.47 -7.66 -14.59
N LYS A 310 -8.14 -8.87 -15.02
CA LYS A 310 -8.98 -10.07 -14.84
C LYS A 310 -9.35 -10.34 -13.38
N TYR A 311 -8.38 -10.21 -12.47
CA TYR A 311 -8.65 -10.44 -11.05
C TYR A 311 -9.49 -9.31 -10.44
N ALA A 312 -9.20 -8.05 -10.77
CA ALA A 312 -10.01 -6.92 -10.34
C ALA A 312 -11.47 -7.10 -10.78
N LYS A 313 -11.70 -7.44 -12.06
CA LYS A 313 -13.04 -7.72 -12.60
C LYS A 313 -13.69 -8.95 -11.94
N ALA A 314 -12.95 -10.03 -11.70
CA ALA A 314 -13.46 -11.20 -10.99
C ALA A 314 -13.92 -10.88 -9.58
N LEU A 315 -13.28 -9.90 -8.91
CA LEU A 315 -13.67 -9.40 -7.60
C LEU A 315 -14.79 -8.34 -7.65
N GLY A 316 -15.28 -7.99 -8.84
CA GLY A 316 -16.38 -7.04 -9.00
C GLY A 316 -15.97 -5.58 -8.95
N VAL A 317 -14.67 -5.28 -9.15
CA VAL A 317 -14.17 -3.90 -9.21
C VAL A 317 -14.73 -3.18 -10.43
N GLN A 318 -15.24 -1.98 -10.22
CA GLN A 318 -15.86 -1.16 -11.26
C GLN A 318 -14.89 -0.15 -11.86
N GLU A 319 -15.19 0.33 -13.08
CA GLU A 319 -14.43 1.41 -13.71
C GLU A 319 -14.51 2.71 -12.88
N ASP A 320 -13.42 3.49 -12.92
CA ASP A 320 -13.32 4.79 -12.26
C ASP A 320 -12.44 5.74 -13.10
N ASP A 321 -12.41 7.02 -12.77
CA ASP A 321 -11.56 8.00 -13.46
C ASP A 321 -10.18 8.05 -12.80
N ILE A 322 -9.24 7.28 -13.34
CA ILE A 322 -7.87 7.23 -12.84
C ILE A 322 -7.12 8.57 -13.03
N ASP A 323 -7.42 9.30 -14.12
CA ASP A 323 -6.74 10.57 -14.40
C ASP A 323 -7.21 11.65 -13.41
N ALA A 324 -8.51 11.71 -13.11
CA ALA A 324 -9.01 12.57 -12.05
C ALA A 324 -8.44 12.19 -10.67
N ALA A 325 -8.31 10.90 -10.37
CA ALA A 325 -7.72 10.44 -9.11
C ALA A 325 -6.23 10.79 -8.98
N ILE A 326 -5.46 10.67 -10.06
CA ILE A 326 -4.05 11.13 -10.13
C ILE A 326 -4.00 12.65 -9.90
N PHE A 327 -4.80 13.41 -10.65
CA PHE A 327 -4.86 14.87 -10.57
C PHE A 327 -5.13 15.34 -9.14
N ASP A 328 -6.14 14.80 -8.47
CA ASP A 328 -6.48 15.11 -7.08
C ASP A 328 -5.33 14.78 -6.12
N SER A 329 -4.72 13.60 -6.29
CA SER A 329 -3.58 13.17 -5.46
C SER A 329 -2.39 14.11 -5.59
N ILE A 330 -2.09 14.57 -6.79
CA ILE A 330 -0.97 15.48 -7.05
C ILE A 330 -1.27 16.90 -6.51
N LYS A 331 -2.50 17.40 -6.64
CA LYS A 331 -2.88 18.69 -6.06
C LYS A 331 -2.63 18.75 -4.56
N VAL A 332 -3.09 17.74 -3.81
CA VAL A 332 -2.86 17.67 -2.36
C VAL A 332 -1.38 17.44 -2.04
N SER A 333 -0.66 16.67 -2.86
CA SER A 333 0.79 16.46 -2.69
C SER A 333 1.60 17.75 -2.86
N VAL A 334 1.22 18.60 -3.81
CA VAL A 334 1.85 19.92 -3.99
C VAL A 334 1.61 20.82 -2.78
N ALA A 335 0.37 20.88 -2.27
CA ALA A 335 0.04 21.66 -1.06
C ALA A 335 0.81 21.15 0.17
N SER A 336 0.91 19.81 0.32
CA SER A 336 1.72 19.17 1.37
C SER A 336 3.21 19.51 1.25
N TYR A 337 3.77 19.44 0.04
CA TYR A 337 5.17 19.76 -0.21
C TYR A 337 5.52 21.20 0.12
N LYS A 338 4.59 22.13 -0.15
CA LYS A 338 4.74 23.57 0.18
C LYS A 338 4.48 23.89 1.66
N GLY A 339 4.04 22.94 2.47
CA GLY A 339 3.68 23.18 3.87
C GLY A 339 2.39 23.98 4.06
N GLU A 340 1.51 24.01 3.04
CA GLU A 340 0.24 24.75 3.07
C GLU A 340 -0.84 24.06 3.93
N VAL A 341 -0.65 22.77 4.26
CA VAL A 341 -1.60 21.95 5.01
C VAL A 341 -0.88 21.06 6.00
N GLU A 342 -1.47 20.90 7.19
CA GLU A 342 -1.03 19.94 8.20
C GLU A 342 -1.74 18.60 7.96
N LEU A 343 -1.00 17.52 7.77
CA LEU A 343 -1.51 16.22 7.38
C LEU A 343 -0.92 15.10 8.23
N VAL A 344 -1.75 14.11 8.54
CA VAL A 344 -1.33 12.90 9.25
C VAL A 344 -0.58 11.98 8.31
N GLY A 345 0.68 11.68 8.61
CA GLY A 345 1.51 10.73 7.86
C GLY A 345 1.18 9.26 8.15
N MET A 346 1.79 8.38 7.35
CA MET A 346 1.79 6.95 7.64
C MET A 346 2.70 6.66 8.83
N LYS A 347 2.25 5.80 9.75
CA LYS A 347 3.05 5.34 10.88
C LYS A 347 2.73 3.88 11.23
N GLY A 348 3.74 3.16 11.71
CA GLY A 348 3.59 1.78 12.17
C GLY A 348 3.26 1.68 13.67
N GLU A 349 3.63 2.69 14.46
CA GLU A 349 3.39 2.77 15.90
C GLU A 349 3.31 4.23 16.36
N LEU A 350 2.88 4.47 17.58
CA LEU A 350 2.92 5.78 18.23
C LEU A 350 4.27 5.99 18.93
N THR A 351 4.76 7.23 18.94
CA THR A 351 5.88 7.60 19.82
C THR A 351 5.41 7.66 21.28
N PRO A 352 6.30 7.61 22.28
CA PRO A 352 5.92 7.77 23.69
C PRO A 352 5.15 9.06 23.96
N GLU A 353 5.51 10.17 23.30
CA GLU A 353 4.81 11.45 23.42
C GLU A 353 3.41 11.39 22.83
N GLU A 354 3.24 10.67 21.70
CA GLU A 354 1.93 10.45 21.09
C GLU A 354 1.06 9.51 21.94
N GLU A 355 1.64 8.50 22.56
CA GLU A 355 0.91 7.62 23.48
C GLU A 355 0.34 8.41 24.68
N GLU A 356 1.16 9.27 25.28
CA GLU A 356 0.69 10.14 26.37
C GLU A 356 -0.36 11.13 25.87
N LYS A 357 -0.17 11.72 24.68
CA LYS A 357 -1.14 12.65 24.08
C LYS A 357 -2.51 12.03 23.84
N TYR A 358 -2.53 10.76 23.44
CA TYR A 358 -3.76 10.06 23.06
C TYR A 358 -4.24 9.03 24.10
N LYS A 359 -3.68 9.02 25.30
CA LYS A 359 -4.00 8.03 26.35
C LYS A 359 -5.49 7.90 26.68
N ASP A 360 -6.23 9.01 26.61
CA ASP A 360 -7.66 9.02 26.94
C ASP A 360 -8.54 8.37 25.86
N VAL A 361 -8.04 8.23 24.64
CA VAL A 361 -8.75 7.59 23.52
C VAL A 361 -8.25 6.18 23.22
N LEU A 362 -7.05 5.82 23.70
CA LEU A 362 -6.49 4.48 23.54
C LEU A 362 -7.23 3.49 24.47
N LYS A 363 -7.80 2.41 23.88
CA LYS A 363 -8.64 1.42 24.58
C LYS A 363 -8.08 0.01 24.45
#